data_143ef5698b81f0090d1d94d84581a70b
#
_entry.id   143ef5698b81f0090d1d94d84581a70b
#
_cell.length_a   1.000
_cell.length_b   1.000
_cell.length_c   1.000
_cell.angle_alpha   90.00
_cell.angle_beta   90.00
_cell.angle_gamma   90.00
#
_symmetry.space_group_name_H-M   'P 1'
#
loop_
_entity.id
_entity.type
_entity.pdbx_description
1 polymer ?
#
loop_
_entity_poly.entity_id
_entity_poly.type
_entity_poly.pdbx_seq_one_letter_code
_entity_poly.pdbx_strand_id
1 'polypeptide(L)'
;LIQYINVAKNVGAKYIRILADLEPAPDGEVDDALIADELTEIIPYAEENGVTLLIETNGVYSDTERLRNLLNSIQSDAVAALWDVHHTYRFAGEKPEKTLQNLGAYIKHVHLKDSVMENGKPVYKMTGEGDIPIAETIDALKSINYEGYLSLEWVKRWAPDLSDAGIVFPQFIIYIQYSYP
;
A
#
# COMPACT_ATOMS: atom_id res chain seq x y z
N LEU A 1 -5.85 -14.90 -10.41
CA LEU A 1 -6.70 -13.80 -9.89
C LEU A 1 -8.18 -14.19 -9.81
N ILE A 2 -8.80 -14.84 -10.81
CA ILE A 2 -10.24 -15.20 -10.82
C ILE A 2 -10.71 -15.87 -9.52
N GLN A 3 -9.95 -16.84 -8.99
CA GLN A 3 -10.31 -17.49 -7.73
C GLN A 3 -10.35 -16.52 -6.55
N TYR A 4 -9.43 -15.57 -6.49
CA TYR A 4 -9.41 -14.54 -5.43
C TYR A 4 -10.57 -13.55 -5.57
N ILE A 5 -10.94 -13.19 -6.79
CA ILE A 5 -12.12 -12.34 -7.04
C ILE A 5 -13.38 -13.05 -6.54
N ASN A 6 -13.54 -14.36 -6.81
CA ASN A 6 -14.66 -15.14 -6.29
C ASN A 6 -14.67 -15.21 -4.75
N VAL A 7 -13.52 -15.39 -4.12
CA VAL A 7 -13.42 -15.36 -2.65
C VAL A 7 -13.80 -13.99 -2.13
N ALA A 8 -13.26 -12.91 -2.70
CA ALA A 8 -13.57 -11.55 -2.30
C ALA A 8 -15.08 -11.27 -2.37
N LYS A 9 -15.71 -11.60 -3.50
CA LYS A 9 -17.17 -11.50 -3.67
C LYS A 9 -17.93 -12.26 -2.57
N ASN A 10 -17.55 -13.50 -2.31
CA ASN A 10 -18.27 -14.36 -1.36
C ASN A 10 -18.16 -13.87 0.09
N VAL A 11 -17.05 -13.21 0.46
CA VAL A 11 -16.88 -12.62 1.80
C VAL A 11 -17.25 -11.15 1.88
N GLY A 12 -17.70 -10.54 0.77
CA GLY A 12 -18.05 -9.12 0.69
C GLY A 12 -16.85 -8.17 0.73
N ALA A 13 -15.65 -8.64 0.39
CA ALA A 13 -14.47 -7.79 0.28
C ALA A 13 -14.51 -7.00 -1.03
N LYS A 14 -14.28 -5.68 -0.92
CA LYS A 14 -14.25 -4.77 -2.08
C LYS A 14 -12.92 -4.76 -2.80
N TYR A 15 -11.84 -5.13 -2.13
CA TYR A 15 -10.47 -4.98 -2.60
C TYR A 15 -9.71 -6.30 -2.53
N ILE A 16 -8.85 -6.50 -3.52
CA ILE A 16 -7.80 -7.53 -3.51
C ILE A 16 -6.47 -6.82 -3.65
N ARG A 17 -5.56 -7.03 -2.71
CA ARG A 17 -4.17 -6.62 -2.85
C ARG A 17 -3.45 -7.51 -3.83
N ILE A 18 -2.74 -6.93 -4.77
CA ILE A 18 -1.82 -7.61 -5.68
C ILE A 18 -0.42 -7.04 -5.56
N LEU A 19 0.56 -7.93 -5.60
CA LEU A 19 1.98 -7.59 -5.68
C LEU A 19 2.42 -7.82 -7.12
N ALA A 20 2.71 -6.74 -7.81
CA ALA A 20 3.25 -6.80 -9.17
C ALA A 20 4.78 -6.95 -9.18
N ASP A 21 5.41 -6.73 -8.02
CA ASP A 21 6.79 -7.12 -7.71
C ASP A 21 6.80 -7.87 -6.37
N LEU A 22 7.67 -8.90 -6.25
CA LEU A 22 7.64 -9.81 -5.10
C LEU A 22 8.32 -9.23 -3.86
N GLU A 23 9.44 -8.52 -4.05
CA GLU A 23 10.23 -8.00 -2.94
C GLU A 23 9.81 -6.57 -2.59
N PRO A 24 9.86 -6.17 -1.30
CA PRO A 24 9.52 -4.80 -0.89
C PRO A 24 10.47 -3.74 -1.45
N ALA A 25 11.75 -4.04 -1.53
CA ALA A 25 12.75 -3.20 -2.17
C ALA A 25 12.82 -3.50 -3.68
N PRO A 26 13.05 -2.50 -4.54
CA PRO A 26 13.21 -2.74 -5.97
C PRO A 26 14.39 -3.68 -6.21
N ASP A 27 14.11 -4.88 -6.71
CA ASP A 27 15.12 -5.89 -7.02
C ASP A 27 14.70 -6.68 -8.27
N GLY A 28 15.27 -6.31 -9.40
CA GLY A 28 15.02 -6.99 -10.66
C GLY A 28 14.28 -6.17 -11.71
N GLU A 29 13.95 -6.86 -12.79
CA GLU A 29 13.22 -6.29 -13.92
C GLU A 29 11.76 -6.73 -13.88
N VAL A 30 10.87 -5.76 -14.01
CA VAL A 30 9.42 -5.97 -14.10
C VAL A 30 8.95 -5.40 -15.44
N ASP A 31 8.20 -6.20 -16.20
CA ASP A 31 7.62 -5.82 -17.49
C ASP A 31 6.24 -5.18 -17.26
N ASP A 32 6.22 -3.85 -17.26
CA ASP A 32 4.99 -3.06 -17.05
C ASP A 32 3.94 -3.31 -18.15
N ALA A 33 4.37 -3.59 -19.38
CA ALA A 33 3.44 -3.87 -20.48
C ALA A 33 2.74 -5.22 -20.27
N LEU A 34 3.49 -6.24 -19.89
CA LEU A 34 2.91 -7.55 -19.55
C LEU A 34 1.91 -7.45 -18.39
N ILE A 35 2.24 -6.68 -17.34
CA ILE A 35 1.33 -6.47 -16.21
C ILE A 35 0.06 -5.75 -16.65
N ALA A 36 0.18 -4.72 -17.49
CA ALA A 36 -0.97 -4.00 -18.03
C ALA A 36 -1.89 -4.90 -18.85
N ASP A 37 -1.32 -5.75 -19.72
CA ASP A 37 -2.05 -6.69 -20.55
C ASP A 37 -2.80 -7.73 -19.70
N GLU A 38 -2.12 -8.38 -18.74
CA GLU A 38 -2.70 -9.37 -17.83
C GLU A 38 -3.82 -8.77 -16.95
N LEU A 39 -3.66 -7.54 -16.49
CA LEU A 39 -4.69 -6.86 -15.72
C LEU A 39 -5.88 -6.47 -16.61
N THR A 40 -5.62 -6.02 -17.83
CA THR A 40 -6.69 -5.65 -18.79
C THR A 40 -7.58 -6.84 -19.12
N GLU A 41 -7.03 -8.05 -19.24
CA GLU A 41 -7.83 -9.26 -19.46
C GLU A 41 -8.76 -9.60 -18.30
N ILE A 42 -8.37 -9.31 -17.06
CA ILE A 42 -9.15 -9.67 -15.84
C ILE A 42 -10.14 -8.58 -15.40
N ILE A 43 -9.97 -7.34 -15.86
CA ILE A 43 -10.80 -6.19 -15.48
C ILE A 43 -12.30 -6.45 -15.65
N PRO A 44 -12.81 -6.94 -16.81
CA PRO A 44 -14.24 -7.17 -16.97
C PRO A 44 -14.81 -8.11 -15.89
N TYR A 45 -14.03 -9.11 -15.50
CA TYR A 45 -14.43 -10.04 -14.46
C TYR A 45 -14.43 -9.40 -13.06
N ALA A 46 -13.45 -8.55 -12.77
CA ALA A 46 -13.40 -7.80 -11.51
C ALA A 46 -14.57 -6.82 -11.39
N GLU A 47 -14.87 -6.09 -12.46
CA GLU A 47 -16.00 -5.15 -12.54
C GLU A 47 -17.36 -5.84 -12.34
N GLU A 48 -17.61 -6.95 -13.04
CA GLU A 48 -18.84 -7.76 -12.89
C GLU A 48 -19.05 -8.24 -11.44
N ASN A 49 -17.97 -8.49 -10.72
CA ASN A 49 -18.04 -8.98 -9.35
C ASN A 49 -17.89 -7.87 -8.27
N GLY A 50 -17.77 -6.60 -8.69
CA GLY A 50 -17.67 -5.44 -7.79
C GLY A 50 -16.39 -5.44 -6.95
N VAL A 51 -15.28 -5.96 -7.51
CA VAL A 51 -13.97 -6.06 -6.83
C VAL A 51 -12.97 -5.17 -7.53
N THR A 52 -12.25 -4.36 -6.76
CA THR A 52 -11.13 -3.55 -7.27
C THR A 52 -9.79 -4.21 -6.91
N LEU A 53 -8.91 -4.32 -7.88
CA LEU A 53 -7.56 -4.84 -7.75
C LEU A 53 -6.63 -3.70 -7.32
N LEU A 54 -6.00 -3.83 -6.17
CA LEU A 54 -5.09 -2.80 -5.65
C LEU A 54 -3.63 -3.23 -5.84
N ILE A 55 -2.91 -2.53 -6.70
CA ILE A 55 -1.47 -2.70 -6.83
C ILE A 55 -0.81 -1.98 -5.65
N GLU A 56 -0.08 -2.73 -4.84
CA GLU A 56 0.67 -2.14 -3.74
C GLU A 56 1.93 -1.43 -4.25
N THR A 57 2.26 -0.32 -3.60
CA THR A 57 3.55 0.39 -3.81
C THR A 57 4.72 -0.45 -3.26
N ASN A 58 4.97 -1.60 -3.89
CA ASN A 58 5.97 -2.60 -3.49
C ASN A 58 7.02 -2.77 -4.60
N GLY A 59 8.26 -3.05 -4.24
CA GLY A 59 9.34 -3.27 -5.18
C GLY A 59 9.54 -2.07 -6.12
N VAL A 60 9.58 -2.30 -7.42
CA VAL A 60 9.74 -1.25 -8.44
C VAL A 60 8.62 -0.21 -8.44
N TYR A 61 7.44 -0.57 -7.91
CA TYR A 61 6.30 0.35 -7.78
C TYR A 61 6.32 1.19 -6.51
N SER A 62 7.36 1.06 -5.67
CA SER A 62 7.66 2.07 -4.65
C SER A 62 8.04 3.42 -5.29
N ASP A 63 8.52 3.43 -6.56
CA ASP A 63 8.50 4.59 -7.44
C ASP A 63 7.06 4.83 -7.91
N THR A 64 6.40 5.79 -7.27
CA THR A 64 4.99 6.05 -7.52
C THR A 64 4.70 6.70 -8.86
N GLU A 65 5.69 7.31 -9.50
CA GLU A 65 5.55 7.79 -10.88
C GLU A 65 5.44 6.63 -11.86
N ARG A 66 6.23 5.57 -11.67
CA ARG A 66 6.12 4.34 -12.45
C ARG A 66 4.75 3.69 -12.28
N LEU A 67 4.27 3.54 -11.05
CA LEU A 67 2.93 3.00 -10.79
C LEU A 67 1.83 3.85 -11.41
N ARG A 68 1.91 5.18 -11.31
CA ARG A 68 0.96 6.08 -11.97
C ARG A 68 0.92 5.84 -13.48
N ASN A 69 2.08 5.70 -14.12
CA ASN A 69 2.16 5.47 -15.56
C ASN A 69 1.52 4.14 -15.95
N LEU A 70 1.72 3.08 -15.17
CA LEU A 70 1.03 1.79 -15.34
C LEU A 70 -0.49 1.95 -15.21
N LEU A 71 -0.97 2.59 -14.14
CA LEU A 71 -2.41 2.80 -13.91
C LEU A 71 -3.05 3.65 -15.03
N ASN A 72 -2.34 4.67 -15.52
CA ASN A 72 -2.77 5.48 -16.65
C ASN A 72 -2.89 4.68 -17.95
N SER A 73 -2.06 3.67 -18.17
CA SER A 73 -2.13 2.82 -19.37
C SER A 73 -3.32 1.87 -19.33
N ILE A 74 -3.75 1.44 -18.15
CA ILE A 74 -4.87 0.50 -17.94
C ILE A 74 -6.23 1.21 -18.08
N GLN A 75 -6.38 2.43 -17.53
CA GLN A 75 -7.58 3.27 -17.61
C GLN A 75 -8.89 2.59 -17.15
N SER A 76 -8.86 1.89 -16.00
CA SER A 76 -10.05 1.29 -15.39
C SER A 76 -10.12 1.59 -13.89
N ASP A 77 -11.32 1.88 -13.40
CA ASP A 77 -11.59 2.03 -11.96
C ASP A 77 -11.53 0.71 -11.18
N ALA A 78 -11.48 -0.43 -11.87
CA ALA A 78 -11.30 -1.74 -11.26
C ALA A 78 -9.84 -2.04 -10.89
N VAL A 79 -8.89 -1.17 -11.26
CA VAL A 79 -7.49 -1.24 -10.86
C VAL A 79 -7.09 0.08 -10.21
N ALA A 80 -6.51 0.02 -9.03
CA ALA A 80 -6.13 1.20 -8.25
C ALA A 80 -4.87 0.95 -7.43
N ALA A 81 -4.50 1.89 -6.56
CA ALA A 81 -3.31 1.80 -5.74
C ALA A 81 -3.64 1.45 -4.27
N LEU A 82 -2.83 0.59 -3.69
CA LEU A 82 -2.62 0.47 -2.26
C LEU A 82 -1.30 1.16 -1.94
N TRP A 83 -1.36 2.23 -1.17
CA TRP A 83 -0.17 2.96 -0.75
C TRP A 83 0.42 2.35 0.52
N ASP A 84 1.54 1.67 0.42
CA ASP A 84 2.39 1.38 1.56
C ASP A 84 3.39 2.54 1.74
N VAL A 85 3.18 3.31 2.79
CA VAL A 85 3.96 4.52 3.10
C VAL A 85 5.42 4.20 3.39
N HIS A 86 5.67 3.08 4.05
CA HIS A 86 7.01 2.64 4.36
C HIS A 86 7.83 2.36 3.08
N HIS A 87 7.22 1.69 2.09
CA HIS A 87 7.94 1.32 0.88
C HIS A 87 8.32 2.55 0.05
N THR A 88 7.38 3.46 -0.18
CA THR A 88 7.65 4.68 -0.95
C THR A 88 8.70 5.56 -0.27
N TYR A 89 8.66 5.66 1.05
CA TYR A 89 9.63 6.45 1.81
C TYR A 89 11.01 5.78 1.88
N ARG A 90 11.06 4.47 2.21
CA ARG A 90 12.33 3.75 2.41
C ARG A 90 13.08 3.43 1.14
N PHE A 91 12.37 3.00 0.10
CA PHE A 91 12.98 2.44 -1.10
C PHE A 91 13.02 3.42 -2.26
N ALA A 92 12.03 4.30 -2.39
CA ALA A 92 12.04 5.35 -3.41
C ALA A 92 12.45 6.73 -2.88
N GLY A 93 12.59 6.90 -1.55
CA GLY A 93 12.92 8.20 -0.96
C GLY A 93 11.83 9.26 -1.13
N GLU A 94 10.60 8.82 -1.40
CA GLU A 94 9.50 9.74 -1.64
C GLU A 94 8.89 10.24 -0.34
N LYS A 95 8.63 11.55 -0.28
CA LYS A 95 7.81 12.17 0.76
C LYS A 95 6.33 11.96 0.46
N PRO A 96 5.44 11.99 1.48
CA PRO A 96 4.00 11.80 1.28
C PRO A 96 3.37 12.70 0.22
N GLU A 97 3.80 13.96 0.14
CA GLU A 97 3.28 14.91 -0.84
C GLU A 97 3.60 14.50 -2.28
N LYS A 98 4.79 13.93 -2.51
CA LYS A 98 5.19 13.45 -3.85
C LYS A 98 4.36 12.24 -4.25
N THR A 99 4.19 11.26 -3.35
CA THR A 99 3.33 10.11 -3.58
C THR A 99 1.89 10.54 -3.88
N LEU A 100 1.38 11.52 -3.12
CA LEU A 100 0.04 12.05 -3.33
C LEU A 100 -0.13 12.75 -4.68
N GLN A 101 0.87 13.52 -5.12
CA GLN A 101 0.88 14.13 -6.46
C GLN A 101 0.79 13.09 -7.58
N ASN A 102 1.44 11.94 -7.39
CA ASN A 102 1.43 10.87 -8.38
C ASN A 102 0.16 10.01 -8.30
N LEU A 103 -0.25 9.60 -7.12
CA LEU A 103 -1.24 8.54 -6.90
C LEU A 103 -2.54 9.01 -6.22
N GLY A 104 -2.68 10.27 -5.81
CA GLY A 104 -3.81 10.71 -4.96
C GLY A 104 -5.19 10.29 -5.47
N ALA A 105 -5.42 10.31 -6.79
CA ALA A 105 -6.68 9.88 -7.39
C ALA A 105 -6.89 8.35 -7.37
N TYR A 106 -5.79 7.59 -7.27
CA TYR A 106 -5.79 6.12 -7.34
C TYR A 106 -5.80 5.44 -5.98
N ILE A 107 -5.43 6.14 -4.89
CA ILE A 107 -5.30 5.54 -3.55
C ILE A 107 -6.68 5.11 -3.04
N LYS A 108 -6.86 3.82 -2.82
CA LYS A 108 -8.08 3.24 -2.23
C LYS A 108 -7.83 2.61 -0.85
N HIS A 109 -6.58 2.29 -0.53
CA HIS A 109 -6.18 1.72 0.76
C HIS A 109 -4.78 2.16 1.13
N VAL A 110 -4.49 2.28 2.43
CA VAL A 110 -3.18 2.70 2.93
C VAL A 110 -2.67 1.72 3.97
N HIS A 111 -1.44 1.25 3.79
CA HIS A 111 -0.68 0.53 4.79
C HIS A 111 0.28 1.45 5.53
N LEU A 112 0.27 1.35 6.85
CA LEU A 112 1.18 2.04 7.74
C LEU A 112 2.02 1.02 8.51
N LYS A 113 3.31 1.19 8.52
CA LYS A 113 4.27 0.53 9.40
C LYS A 113 5.43 1.47 9.66
N ASP A 114 6.03 1.38 10.83
CA ASP A 114 7.10 2.26 11.24
C ASP A 114 8.42 1.52 11.37
N SER A 115 9.51 2.21 11.15
CA SER A 115 10.87 1.66 11.28
C SER A 115 11.90 2.77 11.44
N VAL A 116 13.12 2.39 11.80
CA VAL A 116 14.34 3.20 11.64
C VAL A 116 15.33 2.43 10.78
N MET A 117 16.30 3.11 10.20
CA MET A 117 17.39 2.45 9.48
C MET A 117 18.57 2.16 10.42
N GLU A 118 18.93 0.88 10.58
CA GLU A 118 20.10 0.43 11.32
C GLU A 118 20.98 -0.43 10.41
N ASN A 119 22.24 -0.05 10.23
CA ASN A 119 23.20 -0.77 9.38
C ASN A 119 22.69 -1.04 7.94
N GLY A 120 21.94 -0.09 7.37
CA GLY A 120 21.40 -0.20 6.01
C GLY A 120 20.17 -1.09 5.87
N LYS A 121 19.57 -1.50 6.98
CA LYS A 121 18.34 -2.33 7.00
C LYS A 121 17.25 -1.66 7.83
N PRO A 122 15.98 -1.82 7.46
CA PRO A 122 14.87 -1.36 8.29
C PRO A 122 14.74 -2.22 9.54
N VAL A 123 14.66 -1.55 10.70
CA VAL A 123 14.32 -2.15 11.98
C VAL A 123 12.96 -1.62 12.38
N TYR A 124 11.97 -2.51 12.38
CA TYR A 124 10.57 -2.14 12.62
C TYR A 124 10.35 -1.69 14.06
N LYS A 125 9.55 -0.66 14.21
CA LYS A 125 9.19 -0.02 15.48
C LYS A 125 7.68 0.04 15.64
N MET A 126 7.23 0.28 16.85
CA MET A 126 5.81 0.61 17.06
C MET A 126 5.51 1.97 16.43
N THR A 127 4.27 2.17 16.02
CA THR A 127 3.85 3.38 15.33
C THR A 127 4.19 4.63 16.13
N GLY A 128 4.93 5.55 15.53
CA GLY A 128 5.42 6.78 16.17
C GLY A 128 6.76 6.66 16.88
N GLU A 129 7.38 5.47 16.90
CA GLU A 129 8.72 5.24 17.48
C GLU A 129 9.83 5.17 16.42
N GLY A 130 9.46 5.20 15.14
CA GLY A 130 10.37 5.23 14.01
C GLY A 130 10.55 6.62 13.42
N ASP A 131 10.95 6.66 12.15
CA ASP A 131 11.14 7.89 11.38
C ASP A 131 10.37 7.92 10.05
N ILE A 132 9.40 7.00 9.90
CA ILE A 132 8.44 7.06 8.78
C ILE A 132 7.53 8.28 9.01
N PRO A 133 7.31 9.14 7.99
CA PRO A 133 6.55 10.38 8.13
C PRO A 133 5.04 10.12 8.21
N ILE A 134 4.59 9.42 9.27
CA ILE A 134 3.19 9.02 9.44
C ILE A 134 2.29 10.24 9.65
N ALA A 135 2.77 11.24 10.40
CA ALA A 135 2.05 12.48 10.64
C ALA A 135 1.75 13.21 9.33
N GLU A 136 2.80 13.46 8.56
CA GLU A 136 2.73 14.13 7.26
C GLU A 136 1.87 13.33 6.28
N THR A 137 1.92 12.00 6.35
CA THR A 137 1.08 11.13 5.52
C THR A 137 -0.40 11.35 5.82
N ILE A 138 -0.78 11.41 7.10
CA ILE A 138 -2.17 11.59 7.49
C ILE A 138 -2.65 12.98 7.08
N ASP A 139 -1.84 14.02 7.26
CA ASP A 139 -2.17 15.38 6.82
C ASP A 139 -2.31 15.45 5.29
N ALA A 140 -1.44 14.78 4.56
CA ALA A 140 -1.54 14.67 3.11
C ALA A 140 -2.84 13.97 2.68
N LEU A 141 -3.21 12.86 3.31
CA LEU A 141 -4.48 12.14 3.04
C LEU A 141 -5.71 13.01 3.38
N LYS A 142 -5.68 13.75 4.48
CA LYS A 142 -6.74 14.72 4.82
C LYS A 142 -6.91 15.79 3.73
N SER A 143 -5.81 16.26 3.14
CA SER A 143 -5.84 17.31 2.11
C SER A 143 -6.60 16.91 0.84
N ILE A 144 -6.75 15.61 0.58
CA ILE A 144 -7.51 15.07 -0.55
C ILE A 144 -8.86 14.47 -0.13
N ASN A 145 -9.30 14.69 1.12
CA ASN A 145 -10.51 14.10 1.69
C ASN A 145 -10.54 12.56 1.57
N TYR A 146 -9.42 11.91 1.88
CA TYR A 146 -9.36 10.45 1.85
C TYR A 146 -10.27 9.85 2.93
N GLU A 147 -11.20 9.00 2.52
CA GLU A 147 -12.17 8.33 3.41
C GLU A 147 -11.93 6.81 3.54
N GLY A 148 -10.83 6.31 3.00
CA GLY A 148 -10.46 4.90 3.06
C GLY A 148 -9.87 4.49 4.41
N TYR A 149 -9.44 3.25 4.49
CA TYR A 149 -8.86 2.69 5.71
C TYR A 149 -7.34 2.92 5.80
N LEU A 150 -6.87 3.18 7.02
CA LEU A 150 -5.47 3.10 7.41
C LEU A 150 -5.25 1.77 8.12
N SER A 151 -4.48 0.88 7.54
CA SER A 151 -4.20 -0.44 8.10
C SER A 151 -2.77 -0.52 8.62
N LEU A 152 -2.62 -0.94 9.87
CA LEU A 152 -1.30 -1.32 10.37
C LEU A 152 -0.85 -2.60 9.68
N GLU A 153 0.27 -2.55 8.98
CA GLU A 153 0.93 -3.73 8.46
C GLU A 153 2.04 -4.16 9.43
N TRP A 154 1.74 -5.16 10.29
CA TRP A 154 2.69 -5.64 11.28
C TRP A 154 3.37 -6.92 10.83
N VAL A 155 4.67 -6.84 10.60
CA VAL A 155 5.46 -7.87 9.91
C VAL A 155 6.02 -8.97 10.84
N LYS A 156 5.41 -9.22 12.00
CA LYS A 156 5.86 -10.22 12.98
C LYS A 156 6.05 -11.63 12.39
N ARG A 157 5.31 -11.96 11.32
CA ARG A 157 5.48 -13.25 10.62
C ARG A 157 6.91 -13.45 10.10
N TRP A 158 7.55 -12.36 9.66
CA TRP A 158 8.91 -12.37 9.09
C TRP A 158 9.96 -11.87 10.08
N ALA A 159 9.54 -11.19 11.15
CA ALA A 159 10.39 -10.67 12.23
C ALA A 159 9.83 -11.13 13.58
N PRO A 160 10.08 -12.39 14.03
CA PRO A 160 9.44 -13.01 15.19
C PRO A 160 9.68 -12.28 16.52
N ASP A 161 10.77 -11.54 16.63
CA ASP A 161 11.16 -10.79 17.83
C ASP A 161 10.30 -9.52 18.06
N LEU A 162 9.47 -9.13 17.09
CA LEU A 162 8.57 -8.00 17.23
C LEU A 162 7.49 -8.28 18.29
N SER A 163 6.94 -7.21 18.86
CA SER A 163 5.87 -7.26 19.87
C SER A 163 4.63 -7.99 19.36
N ASP A 164 3.89 -8.61 20.27
CA ASP A 164 2.67 -9.34 19.93
C ASP A 164 1.52 -8.41 19.54
N ALA A 165 0.60 -8.92 18.73
CA ALA A 165 -0.58 -8.20 18.24
C ALA A 165 -1.41 -7.58 19.37
N GLY A 166 -1.52 -8.26 20.53
CA GLY A 166 -2.21 -7.75 21.71
C GLY A 166 -1.62 -6.46 22.30
N ILE A 167 -0.37 -6.14 21.98
CA ILE A 167 0.31 -4.90 22.39
C ILE A 167 0.23 -3.86 21.25
N VAL A 168 0.55 -4.29 20.05
CA VAL A 168 0.75 -3.38 18.90
C VAL A 168 -0.57 -2.80 18.40
N PHE A 169 -1.62 -3.60 18.30
CA PHE A 169 -2.91 -3.13 17.76
C PHE A 169 -3.57 -2.06 18.66
N PRO A 170 -3.66 -2.24 19.98
CA PRO A 170 -4.14 -1.17 20.84
C PRO A 170 -3.27 0.10 20.77
N GLN A 171 -1.94 -0.05 20.71
CA GLN A 171 -1.04 1.08 20.58
C GLN A 171 -1.27 1.85 19.28
N PHE A 172 -1.40 1.16 18.15
CA PHE A 172 -1.71 1.78 16.87
C PHE A 172 -3.02 2.57 16.90
N ILE A 173 -4.09 1.96 17.44
CA ILE A 173 -5.39 2.62 17.56
C ILE A 173 -5.29 3.88 18.42
N ILE A 174 -4.62 3.79 19.57
CA ILE A 174 -4.39 4.93 20.46
C ILE A 174 -3.60 6.01 19.75
N TYR A 175 -2.50 5.65 19.07
CA TYR A 175 -1.68 6.60 18.33
C TYR A 175 -2.49 7.37 17.30
N ILE A 176 -3.28 6.66 16.47
CA ILE A 176 -4.11 7.31 15.44
C ILE A 176 -5.19 8.19 16.05
N GLN A 177 -5.90 7.73 17.09
CA GLN A 177 -7.00 8.48 17.69
C GLN A 177 -6.56 9.75 18.42
N TYR A 178 -5.41 9.71 19.10
CA TYR A 178 -4.94 10.85 19.88
C TYR A 178 -4.05 11.81 19.09
N SER A 179 -3.32 11.31 18.12
CA SER A 179 -2.49 12.17 17.28
C SER A 179 -3.29 12.84 16.15
N TYR A 180 -4.47 12.29 15.80
CA TYR A 180 -5.28 12.72 14.65
C TYR A 180 -6.77 12.64 14.96
N PRO A 181 -7.27 13.46 15.89
CA PRO A 181 -8.67 13.52 16.26
C PRO A 181 -9.59 14.00 15.13
#